data_99d077cebc04e97b64c10a17b0abe656
#
_entry.id   99d077cebc04e97b64c10a17b0abe656
#
_cell.length_a   1.000
_cell.length_b   1.000
_cell.length_c   1.000
_cell.angle_alpha   90.00
_cell.angle_beta   90.00
_cell.angle_gamma   90.00
#
_symmetry.space_group_name_H-M   'P 1'
#
loop_
_entity.id
_entity.type
_entity.pdbx_description
1 polymer ?
#
loop_
_entity_poly.entity_id
_entity_poly.type
_entity_poly.pdbx_seq_one_letter_code
_entity_poly.pdbx_strand_id
1 'polypeptide(L)'
;MQNDTTYNLSISKLRKHFPSSQWVGIGDDFCMFDVKYDEHMRSLEYPCRFDGLLMIYCIKGHMKLSVNLNDYELYDSQLIIANPGNIIKVSDVECADVRELNYAVLAMSSKFGSELKIDMKKIMNEGVALLETPIMTLSKGMQSVMAGYLNLAAQVINSESPFREDALSSLLSSMICLAAGTWVEKMNEMKMNASQTTTRSKMVFEQFIRLVGEYHTKYRNVGFYADKLCLTPKYLSKLIKTASGKSAP
;
A
#
# COMPACT_ATOMS: atom_id res chain seq x y z
N MET A 1 -1.83 -2.00 31.41
CA MET A 1 -1.52 -2.92 30.31
C MET A 1 -2.79 -3.04 29.46
N GLN A 2 -2.95 -2.20 28.45
CA GLN A 2 -4.02 -2.34 27.48
C GLN A 2 -3.65 -3.52 26.59
N ASN A 3 -4.52 -4.54 26.57
CA ASN A 3 -4.42 -5.62 25.59
C ASN A 3 -4.69 -5.02 24.20
N ASP A 4 -3.62 -4.72 23.47
CA ASP A 4 -3.69 -4.39 22.03
C ASP A 4 -4.03 -5.67 21.25
N THR A 5 -5.28 -6.09 21.33
CA THR A 5 -5.80 -7.14 20.46
C THR A 5 -5.92 -6.57 19.05
N THR A 6 -4.91 -6.85 18.22
CA THR A 6 -4.96 -6.51 16.79
C THR A 6 -6.13 -7.25 16.14
N TYR A 7 -7.05 -6.50 15.55
CA TYR A 7 -8.24 -7.03 14.91
C TYR A 7 -7.94 -7.45 13.45
N ASN A 8 -8.31 -8.69 13.08
CA ASN A 8 -8.17 -9.13 11.69
C ASN A 8 -9.34 -8.60 10.85
N LEU A 9 -9.00 -7.78 9.86
CA LEU A 9 -9.92 -7.13 8.96
C LEU A 9 -9.95 -7.89 7.62
N SER A 10 -11.14 -8.20 7.12
CA SER A 10 -11.38 -8.76 5.79
C SER A 10 -12.23 -7.80 4.96
N ILE A 11 -12.31 -8.00 3.66
CA ILE A 11 -13.17 -7.19 2.77
C ILE A 11 -14.62 -7.25 3.21
N SER A 12 -15.13 -8.44 3.57
CA SER A 12 -16.50 -8.61 4.08
C SER A 12 -16.75 -7.85 5.39
N LYS A 13 -15.73 -7.74 6.25
CA LYS A 13 -15.83 -6.93 7.48
C LYS A 13 -15.75 -5.44 7.16
N LEU A 14 -14.86 -5.01 6.27
CA LEU A 14 -14.80 -3.62 5.80
C LEU A 14 -16.15 -3.14 5.28
N ARG A 15 -16.80 -3.93 4.42
CA ARG A 15 -18.12 -3.60 3.86
C ARG A 15 -19.19 -3.37 4.91
N LYS A 16 -19.14 -4.07 6.04
CA LYS A 16 -20.13 -3.90 7.14
C LYS A 16 -20.02 -2.54 7.84
N HIS A 17 -18.87 -1.89 7.71
CA HIS A 17 -18.64 -0.59 8.32
C HIS A 17 -19.06 0.59 7.43
N PHE A 18 -19.36 0.34 6.14
CA PHE A 18 -19.76 1.39 5.20
C PHE A 18 -21.14 1.11 4.61
N PRO A 19 -21.97 2.14 4.42
CA PRO A 19 -23.24 1.99 3.70
C PRO A 19 -23.02 1.38 2.31
N SER A 20 -23.97 0.55 1.85
CA SER A 20 -23.86 -0.12 0.53
C SER A 20 -23.76 0.85 -0.65
N SER A 21 -24.19 2.09 -0.49
CA SER A 21 -24.06 3.16 -1.49
C SER A 21 -22.64 3.73 -1.61
N GLN A 22 -21.76 3.43 -0.66
CA GLN A 22 -20.39 3.97 -0.62
C GLN A 22 -19.33 2.98 -1.09
N TRP A 23 -19.73 1.79 -1.55
CA TRP A 23 -18.77 0.83 -2.04
C TRP A 23 -19.28 0.01 -3.23
N VAL A 24 -18.34 -0.44 -4.05
CA VAL A 24 -18.54 -1.42 -5.10
C VAL A 24 -17.47 -2.50 -5.00
N GLY A 25 -17.78 -3.74 -5.40
CA GLY A 25 -16.79 -4.81 -5.28
C GLY A 25 -17.22 -6.14 -5.90
N ILE A 26 -16.28 -7.07 -5.95
CA ILE A 26 -16.46 -8.41 -6.49
C ILE A 26 -16.11 -9.42 -5.40
N GLY A 27 -17.08 -10.21 -4.97
CA GLY A 27 -16.91 -11.23 -3.92
C GLY A 27 -16.14 -10.69 -2.71
N ASP A 28 -15.30 -11.49 -2.10
CA ASP A 28 -14.35 -11.09 -1.06
C ASP A 28 -12.94 -10.80 -1.61
N ASP A 29 -12.81 -10.67 -2.94
CA ASP A 29 -11.53 -10.51 -3.60
C ASP A 29 -11.15 -9.05 -3.86
N PHE A 30 -12.14 -8.19 -4.14
CA PHE A 30 -11.91 -6.77 -4.38
C PHE A 30 -13.06 -5.90 -3.88
N CYS A 31 -12.72 -4.76 -3.29
CA CYS A 31 -13.69 -3.72 -2.95
C CYS A 31 -13.07 -2.33 -3.07
N MET A 32 -13.84 -1.41 -3.60
CA MET A 32 -13.51 0.01 -3.67
C MET A 32 -14.58 0.80 -2.91
N PHE A 33 -14.13 1.68 -2.03
CA PHE A 33 -14.98 2.55 -1.23
C PHE A 33 -14.77 4.00 -1.67
N ASP A 34 -15.87 4.72 -1.87
CA ASP A 34 -15.90 6.18 -2.01
C ASP A 34 -16.32 6.75 -0.64
N VAL A 35 -15.30 7.07 0.16
CA VAL A 35 -15.50 7.49 1.55
C VAL A 35 -15.64 9.00 1.58
N LYS A 36 -16.88 9.46 1.69
CA LYS A 36 -17.20 10.84 2.10
C LYS A 36 -17.34 10.88 3.61
N TYR A 37 -17.20 12.07 4.21
CA TYR A 37 -17.34 12.18 5.65
C TYR A 37 -18.59 11.47 6.13
N ASP A 38 -18.38 10.49 7.01
CA ASP A 38 -19.43 9.79 7.72
C ASP A 38 -18.90 9.36 9.08
N GLU A 39 -19.75 9.31 10.09
CA GLU A 39 -19.43 8.84 11.45
C GLU A 39 -18.90 7.39 11.46
N HIS A 40 -19.09 6.64 10.37
CA HIS A 40 -18.64 5.25 10.22
C HIS A 40 -17.12 5.09 10.02
N MET A 41 -16.37 6.18 9.79
CA MET A 41 -14.89 6.13 9.72
C MET A 41 -14.22 5.72 11.04
N ARG A 42 -14.95 5.76 12.16
CA ARG A 42 -14.48 5.31 13.47
C ARG A 42 -14.11 3.83 13.55
N SER A 43 -14.51 3.04 12.58
CA SER A 43 -14.22 1.58 12.57
C SER A 43 -12.73 1.24 12.38
N LEU A 44 -11.94 2.15 11.85
CA LEU A 44 -10.49 1.99 11.67
C LEU A 44 -9.67 2.67 12.80
N GLU A 45 -10.31 3.20 13.84
CA GLU A 45 -9.63 3.78 15.01
C GLU A 45 -8.88 2.74 15.85
N TYR A 46 -9.20 1.45 15.68
CA TYR A 46 -8.49 0.36 16.34
C TYR A 46 -7.45 -0.26 15.41
N PRO A 47 -6.29 -0.72 15.94
CA PRO A 47 -5.29 -1.38 15.13
C PRO A 47 -5.85 -2.61 14.40
N CYS A 48 -5.88 -2.56 13.07
CA CYS A 48 -6.41 -3.61 12.21
C CYS A 48 -5.31 -4.23 11.37
N ARG A 49 -5.28 -5.56 11.26
CA ARG A 49 -4.44 -6.27 10.29
C ARG A 49 -5.31 -6.67 9.11
N PHE A 50 -4.95 -6.19 7.93
CA PHE A 50 -5.60 -6.57 6.69
C PHE A 50 -4.76 -7.63 5.96
N ASP A 51 -5.41 -8.74 5.58
CA ASP A 51 -4.76 -9.82 4.81
C ASP A 51 -4.96 -9.59 3.31
N GLY A 52 -4.33 -8.56 2.83
CA GLY A 52 -4.42 -8.14 1.45
C GLY A 52 -3.71 -6.80 1.25
N LEU A 53 -3.83 -6.24 0.06
CA LEU A 53 -3.33 -4.90 -0.25
C LEU A 53 -4.44 -3.88 0.01
N LEU A 54 -4.13 -2.86 0.78
CA LEU A 54 -5.00 -1.72 1.02
C LEU A 54 -4.34 -0.45 0.49
N MET A 55 -5.02 0.27 -0.39
CA MET A 55 -4.62 1.58 -0.86
C MET A 55 -5.64 2.61 -0.36
N ILE A 56 -5.16 3.67 0.27
CA ILE A 56 -5.98 4.81 0.68
C ILE A 56 -5.50 6.03 -0.12
N TYR A 57 -6.36 6.60 -0.93
CA TYR A 57 -6.09 7.80 -1.71
C TYR A 57 -6.89 8.98 -1.14
N CYS A 58 -6.21 9.97 -0.59
CA CYS A 58 -6.81 11.23 -0.15
C CYS A 58 -7.05 12.12 -1.37
N ILE A 59 -8.29 12.23 -1.81
CA ILE A 59 -8.69 13.13 -2.88
C ILE A 59 -8.79 14.54 -2.33
N LYS A 60 -9.41 14.69 -1.16
CA LYS A 60 -9.58 15.93 -0.43
C LYS A 60 -9.64 15.69 1.07
N GLY A 61 -8.88 16.46 1.86
CA GLY A 61 -8.86 16.37 3.32
C GLY A 61 -7.49 16.03 3.90
N HIS A 62 -7.47 15.68 5.17
CA HIS A 62 -6.27 15.31 5.92
C HIS A 62 -6.59 14.13 6.83
N MET A 63 -5.73 13.13 6.84
CA MET A 63 -5.87 11.94 7.66
C MET A 63 -4.58 11.63 8.40
N LYS A 64 -4.67 11.37 9.69
CA LYS A 64 -3.59 10.81 10.51
C LYS A 64 -3.80 9.31 10.66
N LEU A 65 -2.82 8.54 10.27
CA LEU A 65 -2.87 7.09 10.36
C LEU A 65 -1.50 6.51 10.72
N SER A 66 -1.50 5.30 11.27
CA SER A 66 -0.26 4.55 11.47
C SER A 66 -0.27 3.27 10.65
N VAL A 67 0.92 2.93 10.13
CA VAL A 67 1.18 1.65 9.46
C VAL A 67 2.38 1.00 10.15
N ASN A 68 2.17 -0.18 10.76
CA ASN A 68 3.21 -0.90 11.51
C ASN A 68 3.93 -0.05 12.57
N LEU A 69 3.19 0.72 13.36
CA LEU A 69 3.69 1.61 14.42
C LEU A 69 4.42 2.88 13.93
N ASN A 70 4.48 3.13 12.64
CA ASN A 70 4.96 4.40 12.11
C ASN A 70 3.75 5.29 11.82
N ASP A 71 3.77 6.51 12.33
CA ASP A 71 2.72 7.48 12.13
C ASP A 71 2.94 8.24 10.82
N TYR A 72 1.87 8.48 10.10
CA TYR A 72 1.84 9.17 8.81
C TYR A 72 0.70 10.17 8.79
N GLU A 73 0.92 11.25 8.05
CA GLU A 73 -0.10 12.23 7.71
C GLU A 73 -0.33 12.21 6.20
N LEU A 74 -1.58 12.02 5.80
CA LEU A 74 -2.02 11.94 4.41
C LEU A 74 -2.83 13.17 4.07
N TYR A 75 -2.36 13.95 3.10
CA TYR A 75 -2.96 15.19 2.64
C TYR A 75 -3.59 15.04 1.26
N ASP A 76 -4.24 16.11 0.77
CA ASP A 76 -4.81 16.19 -0.58
C ASP A 76 -3.85 15.63 -1.63
N SER A 77 -4.37 14.81 -2.53
CA SER A 77 -3.64 14.22 -3.65
C SER A 77 -2.56 13.21 -3.26
N GLN A 78 -2.57 12.74 -2.03
CA GLN A 78 -1.65 11.71 -1.55
C GLN A 78 -2.34 10.36 -1.43
N LEU A 79 -1.58 9.31 -1.70
CA LEU A 79 -2.01 7.95 -1.45
C LEU A 79 -0.99 7.22 -0.57
N ILE A 80 -1.48 6.26 0.20
CA ILE A 80 -0.68 5.33 0.98
C ILE A 80 -1.05 3.91 0.62
N ILE A 81 -0.05 3.04 0.58
CA ILE A 81 -0.22 1.61 0.31
C ILE A 81 0.20 0.82 1.54
N ALA A 82 -0.69 -0.03 2.02
CA ALA A 82 -0.40 -0.99 3.05
C ALA A 82 -0.42 -2.41 2.46
N ASN A 83 0.70 -3.11 2.63
CA ASN A 83 0.90 -4.46 2.12
C ASN A 83 0.21 -5.51 3.00
N PRO A 84 0.00 -6.75 2.48
CA PRO A 84 -0.57 -7.84 3.26
C PRO A 84 0.13 -8.02 4.61
N GLY A 85 -0.67 -8.14 5.67
CA GLY A 85 -0.20 -8.30 7.05
C GLY A 85 0.28 -7.02 7.74
N ASN A 86 0.25 -5.86 7.09
CA ASN A 86 0.47 -4.59 7.78
C ASN A 86 -0.64 -4.33 8.80
N ILE A 87 -0.26 -3.70 9.91
CA ILE A 87 -1.21 -3.22 10.91
C ILE A 87 -1.49 -1.76 10.61
N ILE A 88 -2.76 -1.41 10.43
CA ILE A 88 -3.22 -0.08 10.09
C ILE A 88 -4.11 0.43 11.20
N LYS A 89 -3.96 1.70 11.55
CA LYS A 89 -4.85 2.42 12.45
C LYS A 89 -5.05 3.83 11.91
N VAL A 90 -6.29 4.26 11.75
CA VAL A 90 -6.63 5.65 11.47
C VAL A 90 -6.83 6.35 12.81
N SER A 91 -6.10 7.42 13.06
CA SER A 91 -6.13 8.11 14.36
C SER A 91 -7.01 9.34 14.30
N ASP A 92 -7.06 10.01 13.16
CA ASP A 92 -7.78 11.27 13.00
C ASP A 92 -8.07 11.55 11.52
N VAL A 93 -9.17 12.24 11.26
CA VAL A 93 -9.57 12.67 9.91
C VAL A 93 -10.10 14.09 10.00
N GLU A 94 -9.45 15.02 9.31
CA GLU A 94 -9.75 16.43 9.35
C GLU A 94 -10.01 16.99 7.94
N CYS A 95 -10.94 17.90 7.83
CA CYS A 95 -11.14 18.72 6.64
C CYS A 95 -11.67 20.10 7.06
N ALA A 96 -11.29 21.15 6.37
CA ALA A 96 -11.76 22.52 6.64
C ALA A 96 -13.29 22.64 6.48
N ASP A 97 -13.85 21.96 5.47
CA ASP A 97 -15.28 21.69 5.35
C ASP A 97 -15.47 20.17 5.29
N VAL A 98 -16.09 19.64 6.30
CA VAL A 98 -16.35 18.20 6.45
C VAL A 98 -17.07 17.60 5.23
N ARG A 99 -17.88 18.41 4.53
CA ARG A 99 -18.60 18.01 3.32
C ARG A 99 -17.69 17.81 2.11
N GLU A 100 -16.47 18.36 2.15
CA GLU A 100 -15.48 18.21 1.07
C GLU A 100 -14.55 17.00 1.30
N LEU A 101 -14.63 16.36 2.47
CA LEU A 101 -13.82 15.18 2.76
C LEU A 101 -14.11 14.07 1.74
N ASN A 102 -13.06 13.60 1.07
CA ASN A 102 -13.19 12.58 0.04
C ASN A 102 -11.95 11.67 0.00
N TYR A 103 -12.16 10.38 0.23
CA TYR A 103 -11.14 9.34 0.12
C TYR A 103 -11.61 8.20 -0.76
N ALA A 104 -10.74 7.71 -1.63
CA ALA A 104 -10.92 6.43 -2.28
C ALA A 104 -10.10 5.36 -1.55
N VAL A 105 -10.76 4.29 -1.11
CA VAL A 105 -10.10 3.16 -0.46
C VAL A 105 -10.27 1.94 -1.34
N LEU A 106 -9.16 1.33 -1.77
CA LEU A 106 -9.16 0.10 -2.53
C LEU A 106 -8.61 -1.01 -1.65
N ALA A 107 -9.38 -2.07 -1.49
CA ALA A 107 -9.00 -3.27 -0.76
C ALA A 107 -9.02 -4.47 -1.71
N MET A 108 -7.92 -5.21 -1.77
CA MET A 108 -7.86 -6.45 -2.55
C MET A 108 -7.26 -7.58 -1.72
N SER A 109 -7.82 -8.80 -1.87
CA SER A 109 -7.30 -9.99 -1.20
C SER A 109 -5.91 -10.34 -1.70
N SER A 110 -5.12 -11.04 -0.86
CA SER A 110 -3.81 -11.56 -1.28
C SER A 110 -3.93 -12.49 -2.48
N LYS A 111 -5.02 -13.26 -2.58
CA LYS A 111 -5.32 -14.14 -3.73
C LYS A 111 -5.48 -13.30 -4.99
N PHE A 112 -6.40 -12.34 -5.01
CA PHE A 112 -6.65 -11.49 -6.16
C PHE A 112 -5.40 -10.69 -6.57
N GLY A 113 -4.66 -10.15 -5.59
CA GLY A 113 -3.40 -9.45 -5.83
C GLY A 113 -2.34 -10.32 -6.51
N SER A 114 -2.30 -11.63 -6.21
CA SER A 114 -1.36 -12.57 -6.86
C SER A 114 -1.76 -12.95 -8.30
N GLU A 115 -3.01 -12.75 -8.68
CA GLU A 115 -3.53 -12.98 -10.04
C GLU A 115 -3.30 -11.78 -10.97
N LEU A 116 -2.96 -10.61 -10.42
CA LEU A 116 -2.63 -9.43 -11.22
C LEU A 116 -1.39 -9.67 -12.08
N LYS A 117 -1.46 -9.29 -13.35
CA LYS A 117 -0.36 -9.41 -14.32
C LYS A 117 0.66 -8.29 -14.10
N ILE A 118 1.34 -8.30 -12.95
CA ILE A 118 2.31 -7.28 -12.57
C ILE A 118 3.67 -7.96 -12.36
N ASP A 119 4.72 -7.43 -12.99
CA ASP A 119 6.08 -7.84 -12.67
C ASP A 119 6.53 -7.20 -11.34
N MET A 120 6.15 -7.87 -10.23
CA MET A 120 6.53 -7.43 -8.89
C MET A 120 8.04 -7.34 -8.70
N LYS A 121 8.83 -8.16 -9.42
CA LYS A 121 10.31 -8.08 -9.36
C LYS A 121 10.80 -6.75 -9.92
N LYS A 122 10.25 -6.32 -11.05
CA LYS A 122 10.59 -5.02 -11.64
C LYS A 122 10.21 -3.89 -10.69
N ILE A 123 9.00 -3.90 -10.13
CA ILE A 123 8.56 -2.88 -9.17
C ILE A 123 9.47 -2.87 -7.93
N MET A 124 9.81 -4.04 -7.36
CA MET A 124 10.67 -4.13 -6.18
C MET A 124 12.10 -3.70 -6.46
N ASN A 125 12.66 -4.07 -7.62
CA ASN A 125 14.03 -3.69 -7.97
C ASN A 125 14.22 -2.19 -8.16
N GLU A 126 13.20 -1.51 -8.70
CA GLU A 126 13.23 -0.08 -8.93
C GLU A 126 12.64 0.73 -7.76
N GLY A 127 11.77 0.10 -6.96
CA GLY A 127 10.97 0.75 -5.91
C GLY A 127 11.32 0.34 -4.49
N VAL A 128 12.59 0.00 -4.16
CA VAL A 128 13.00 -0.30 -2.76
C VAL A 128 12.60 0.80 -1.78
N ALA A 129 12.51 2.01 -2.25
CA ALA A 129 12.05 3.17 -1.48
C ALA A 129 10.56 3.14 -1.11
N LEU A 130 9.72 2.32 -1.77
CA LEU A 130 8.32 2.08 -1.36
C LEU A 130 8.22 1.52 0.08
N LEU A 131 9.30 0.87 0.55
CA LEU A 131 9.35 0.31 1.89
C LEU A 131 9.71 1.35 2.95
N GLU A 132 10.37 2.45 2.56
CA GLU A 132 10.79 3.52 3.47
C GLU A 132 9.71 4.60 3.62
N THR A 133 8.99 4.91 2.52
CA THR A 133 7.92 5.92 2.53
C THR A 133 6.71 5.40 1.78
N PRO A 134 5.69 4.86 2.47
CA PRO A 134 4.51 4.28 1.83
C PRO A 134 3.58 5.36 1.22
N ILE A 135 3.88 6.64 1.39
CA ILE A 135 3.08 7.76 0.88
C ILE A 135 3.61 8.25 -0.46
N MET A 136 2.72 8.44 -1.41
CA MET A 136 2.97 9.03 -2.72
C MET A 136 2.10 10.27 -2.93
N THR A 137 2.69 11.38 -3.37
CA THR A 137 1.94 12.55 -3.83
C THR A 137 1.77 12.48 -5.34
N LEU A 138 0.53 12.53 -5.81
CA LEU A 138 0.20 12.48 -7.22
C LEU A 138 0.31 13.87 -7.88
N SER A 139 0.95 13.94 -9.04
CA SER A 139 0.90 15.14 -9.89
C SER A 139 -0.53 15.39 -10.39
N LYS A 140 -0.85 16.62 -10.80
CA LYS A 140 -2.19 16.94 -11.35
C LYS A 140 -2.59 16.03 -12.52
N GLY A 141 -1.64 15.69 -13.39
CA GLY A 141 -1.87 14.74 -14.49
C GLY A 141 -2.22 13.34 -13.97
N MET A 142 -1.47 12.84 -12.99
CA MET A 142 -1.71 11.53 -12.39
C MET A 142 -3.01 11.49 -11.58
N GLN A 143 -3.42 12.57 -10.94
CA GLN A 143 -4.72 12.67 -10.26
C GLN A 143 -5.88 12.45 -11.26
N SER A 144 -5.81 13.09 -12.45
CA SER A 144 -6.80 12.90 -13.51
C SER A 144 -6.82 11.46 -14.02
N VAL A 145 -5.66 10.87 -14.22
CA VAL A 145 -5.53 9.45 -14.61
C VAL A 145 -6.12 8.53 -13.55
N MET A 146 -5.80 8.74 -12.27
CA MET A 146 -6.32 7.95 -11.16
C MET A 146 -7.84 8.05 -11.07
N ALA A 147 -8.40 9.27 -11.19
CA ALA A 147 -9.86 9.45 -11.20
C ALA A 147 -10.53 8.69 -12.36
N GLY A 148 -9.89 8.68 -13.53
CA GLY A 148 -10.34 7.88 -14.67
C GLY A 148 -10.37 6.38 -14.39
N TYR A 149 -9.31 5.85 -13.78
CA TYR A 149 -9.22 4.44 -13.38
C TYR A 149 -10.29 4.06 -12.35
N LEU A 150 -10.49 4.88 -11.32
CA LEU A 150 -11.48 4.62 -10.27
C LEU A 150 -12.90 4.61 -10.86
N ASN A 151 -13.21 5.57 -11.72
CA ASN A 151 -14.51 5.64 -12.38
C ASN A 151 -14.73 4.42 -13.30
N LEU A 152 -13.74 4.06 -14.12
CA LEU A 152 -13.84 2.90 -15.01
C LEU A 152 -13.94 1.59 -14.20
N ALA A 153 -13.20 1.45 -13.12
CA ALA A 153 -13.29 0.29 -12.22
C ALA A 153 -14.73 0.14 -11.67
N ALA A 154 -15.35 1.23 -11.22
CA ALA A 154 -16.73 1.21 -10.74
C ALA A 154 -17.72 0.77 -11.83
N GLN A 155 -17.55 1.26 -13.07
CA GLN A 155 -18.38 0.86 -14.19
C GLN A 155 -18.20 -0.62 -14.56
N VAL A 156 -16.96 -1.10 -14.59
CA VAL A 156 -16.64 -2.52 -14.87
C VAL A 156 -17.26 -3.43 -13.81
N ILE A 157 -17.14 -3.08 -12.53
CA ILE A 157 -17.69 -3.87 -11.42
C ILE A 157 -19.22 -3.97 -11.53
N ASN A 158 -19.88 -2.88 -11.86
CA ASN A 158 -21.34 -2.81 -11.98
C ASN A 158 -21.87 -3.37 -13.31
N SER A 159 -20.99 -3.78 -14.22
CA SER A 159 -21.41 -4.39 -15.49
C SER A 159 -21.90 -5.83 -15.29
N GLU A 160 -22.81 -6.28 -16.17
CA GLU A 160 -23.27 -7.67 -16.21
C GLU A 160 -22.35 -8.57 -17.07
N SER A 161 -21.19 -8.05 -17.50
CA SER A 161 -20.26 -8.80 -18.35
C SER A 161 -19.72 -10.04 -17.64
N PRO A 162 -19.71 -11.20 -18.28
CA PRO A 162 -19.07 -12.40 -17.75
C PRO A 162 -17.55 -12.25 -17.62
N PHE A 163 -16.94 -11.27 -18.28
CA PHE A 163 -15.51 -10.97 -18.26
C PHE A 163 -15.15 -9.81 -17.32
N ARG A 164 -16.06 -9.38 -16.44
CA ARG A 164 -15.85 -8.21 -15.58
C ARG A 164 -14.66 -8.38 -14.63
N GLU A 165 -14.39 -9.59 -14.13
CA GLU A 165 -13.27 -9.90 -13.24
C GLU A 165 -11.94 -9.79 -13.98
N ASP A 166 -11.84 -10.34 -15.18
CA ASP A 166 -10.63 -10.24 -16.03
C ASP A 166 -10.37 -8.79 -16.45
N ALA A 167 -11.43 -8.06 -16.82
CA ALA A 167 -11.34 -6.65 -17.18
C ALA A 167 -10.86 -5.81 -15.98
N LEU A 168 -11.41 -6.03 -14.79
CA LEU A 168 -11.00 -5.35 -13.57
C LEU A 168 -9.54 -5.66 -13.23
N SER A 169 -9.13 -6.93 -13.26
CA SER A 169 -7.75 -7.36 -13.00
C SER A 169 -6.76 -6.67 -13.95
N SER A 170 -7.10 -6.59 -15.25
CA SER A 170 -6.26 -5.92 -16.25
C SER A 170 -6.17 -4.41 -16.00
N LEU A 171 -7.31 -3.79 -15.66
CA LEU A 171 -7.41 -2.37 -15.34
C LEU A 171 -6.56 -2.01 -14.11
N LEU A 172 -6.69 -2.77 -13.03
CA LEU A 172 -5.93 -2.57 -11.80
C LEU A 172 -4.43 -2.83 -12.01
N SER A 173 -4.07 -3.84 -12.80
CA SER A 173 -2.67 -4.09 -13.18
C SER A 173 -2.06 -2.87 -13.89
N SER A 174 -2.77 -2.29 -14.85
CA SER A 174 -2.35 -1.08 -15.55
C SER A 174 -2.22 0.12 -14.61
N MET A 175 -3.21 0.34 -13.73
CA MET A 175 -3.19 1.42 -12.75
C MET A 175 -1.98 1.32 -11.80
N ILE A 176 -1.70 0.13 -11.28
CA ILE A 176 -0.58 -0.10 -10.36
C ILE A 176 0.76 0.11 -11.09
N CYS A 177 0.89 -0.35 -12.34
CA CYS A 177 2.10 -0.12 -13.13
C CYS A 177 2.37 1.37 -13.37
N LEU A 178 1.34 2.16 -13.69
CA LEU A 178 1.47 3.60 -13.87
C LEU A 178 1.84 4.31 -12.55
N ALA A 179 1.19 3.96 -11.45
CA ALA A 179 1.52 4.49 -10.14
C ALA A 179 2.96 4.15 -9.74
N ALA A 180 3.41 2.92 -9.96
CA ALA A 180 4.78 2.50 -9.70
C ALA A 180 5.80 3.27 -10.56
N GLY A 181 5.50 3.51 -11.85
CA GLY A 181 6.34 4.31 -12.74
C GLY A 181 6.55 5.74 -12.21
N THR A 182 5.46 6.42 -11.86
CA THR A 182 5.51 7.77 -11.27
C THR A 182 6.33 7.81 -9.98
N TRP A 183 6.21 6.75 -9.17
CA TRP A 183 7.00 6.63 -7.95
C TRP A 183 8.50 6.51 -8.24
N VAL A 184 8.89 5.65 -9.16
CA VAL A 184 10.29 5.44 -9.55
C VAL A 184 10.90 6.75 -10.09
N GLU A 185 10.18 7.50 -10.93
CA GLU A 185 10.61 8.80 -11.43
C GLU A 185 10.89 9.77 -10.27
N LYS A 186 9.94 9.92 -9.34
CA LYS A 186 10.10 10.80 -8.18
C LYS A 186 11.27 10.42 -7.28
N MET A 187 11.50 9.11 -7.09
CA MET A 187 12.63 8.62 -6.31
C MET A 187 13.97 8.90 -6.98
N ASN A 188 14.03 8.78 -8.31
CA ASN A 188 15.23 9.12 -9.06
C ASN A 188 15.55 10.61 -8.97
N GLU A 189 14.54 11.48 -9.06
CA GLU A 189 14.69 12.92 -8.84
C GLU A 189 15.22 13.23 -7.43
N MET A 190 14.66 12.58 -6.39
CA MET A 190 15.14 12.74 -5.01
C MET A 190 16.57 12.25 -4.82
N LYS A 191 16.96 11.14 -5.45
CA LYS A 191 18.35 10.62 -5.41
C LYS A 191 19.33 11.57 -6.11
N MET A 192 18.93 12.20 -7.20
CA MET A 192 19.76 13.19 -7.90
C MET A 192 19.94 14.47 -7.09
N ASN A 193 18.93 14.88 -6.32
CA ASN A 193 18.96 16.11 -5.50
C ASN A 193 19.58 15.90 -4.10
N ALA A 194 19.61 14.65 -3.60
CA ALA A 194 20.23 14.30 -2.34
C ALA A 194 21.74 14.11 -2.56
N SER A 195 22.52 15.14 -2.28
CA SER A 195 23.99 15.01 -2.27
C SER A 195 24.41 13.87 -1.34
N GLN A 196 24.83 12.76 -1.95
CA GLN A 196 25.83 11.75 -1.55
C GLN A 196 26.00 11.33 -0.08
N THR A 197 24.97 11.26 0.73
CA THR A 197 25.09 10.56 2.03
C THR A 197 24.16 9.34 2.09
N THR A 198 24.32 8.46 1.11
CA THR A 198 23.72 7.13 1.23
C THR A 198 24.52 6.36 2.27
N THR A 199 24.00 6.19 3.48
CA THR A 199 24.67 5.42 4.52
C THR A 199 24.86 3.98 4.05
N ARG A 200 26.00 3.36 4.39
CA ARG A 200 26.30 1.93 4.09
C ARG A 200 25.13 1.02 4.44
N SER A 201 24.42 1.34 5.52
CA SER A 201 23.24 0.61 5.96
C SER A 201 22.10 0.62 4.95
N LYS A 202 21.85 1.74 4.30
CA LYS A 202 20.82 1.90 3.26
C LYS A 202 21.16 1.08 2.02
N MET A 203 22.42 1.14 1.58
CA MET A 203 22.89 0.35 0.43
C MET A 203 22.74 -1.16 0.67
N VAL A 204 23.09 -1.62 1.88
CA VAL A 204 22.95 -3.04 2.24
C VAL A 204 21.50 -3.46 2.29
N PHE A 205 20.61 -2.61 2.83
CA PHE A 205 19.17 -2.90 2.85
C PHE A 205 18.57 -2.97 1.44
N GLU A 206 18.94 -2.08 0.54
CA GLU A 206 18.53 -2.12 -0.86
C GLU A 206 18.99 -3.41 -1.56
N GLN A 207 20.24 -3.82 -1.34
CA GLN A 207 20.76 -5.07 -1.88
C GLN A 207 20.03 -6.29 -1.30
N PHE A 208 19.71 -6.27 0.01
CA PHE A 208 18.92 -7.34 0.64
C PHE A 208 17.55 -7.48 -0.01
N ILE A 209 16.83 -6.38 -0.22
CA ILE A 209 15.51 -6.41 -0.85
C ILE A 209 15.57 -6.96 -2.28
N ARG A 210 16.58 -6.59 -3.06
CA ARG A 210 16.79 -7.16 -4.41
C ARG A 210 16.99 -8.68 -4.37
N LEU A 211 17.83 -9.16 -3.45
CA LEU A 211 18.06 -10.59 -3.27
C LEU A 211 16.78 -11.33 -2.81
N VAL A 212 15.98 -10.71 -1.92
CA VAL A 212 14.68 -11.26 -1.54
C VAL A 212 13.76 -11.36 -2.75
N GLY A 213 13.66 -10.33 -3.57
CA GLY A 213 12.88 -10.35 -4.82
C GLY A 213 13.27 -11.49 -5.76
N GLU A 214 14.58 -11.82 -5.81
CA GLU A 214 15.12 -12.86 -6.71
C GLU A 214 14.98 -14.28 -6.12
N TYR A 215 15.15 -14.44 -4.81
CA TYR A 215 15.38 -15.77 -4.21
C TYR A 215 14.29 -16.20 -3.20
N HIS A 216 13.30 -15.36 -2.81
CA HIS A 216 12.34 -15.64 -1.74
C HIS A 216 11.51 -16.91 -1.96
N THR A 217 11.29 -17.33 -3.22
CA THR A 217 10.57 -18.55 -3.53
C THR A 217 11.36 -19.83 -3.18
N LYS A 218 12.70 -19.74 -3.17
CA LYS A 218 13.61 -20.87 -2.93
C LYS A 218 14.24 -20.84 -1.55
N TYR A 219 14.57 -19.65 -1.05
CA TYR A 219 15.32 -19.48 0.20
C TYR A 219 14.59 -18.49 1.11
N ARG A 220 14.21 -18.95 2.29
CA ARG A 220 13.49 -18.16 3.30
C ARG A 220 14.35 -17.83 4.54
N ASN A 221 15.56 -18.37 4.62
CA ASN A 221 16.45 -18.19 5.77
C ASN A 221 17.30 -16.92 5.59
N VAL A 222 17.35 -16.06 6.60
CA VAL A 222 18.18 -14.84 6.62
C VAL A 222 19.68 -15.13 6.44
N GLY A 223 20.15 -16.31 6.82
CA GLY A 223 21.55 -16.75 6.65
C GLY A 223 21.96 -16.73 5.17
N PHE A 224 21.15 -17.27 4.28
CA PHE A 224 21.41 -17.24 2.84
C PHE A 224 21.65 -15.82 2.30
N TYR A 225 20.82 -14.87 2.71
CA TYR A 225 20.95 -13.47 2.29
C TYR A 225 22.15 -12.79 2.93
N ALA A 226 22.44 -13.11 4.17
CA ALA A 226 23.61 -12.60 4.87
C ALA A 226 24.92 -13.06 4.17
N ASP A 227 25.01 -14.32 3.81
CA ASP A 227 26.14 -14.88 3.08
C ASP A 227 26.33 -14.19 1.72
N LYS A 228 25.25 -13.99 0.97
CA LYS A 228 25.27 -13.27 -0.32
C LYS A 228 25.73 -11.82 -0.18
N LEU A 229 25.48 -11.18 0.96
CA LEU A 229 25.86 -9.80 1.27
C LEU A 229 27.21 -9.70 2.00
N CYS A 230 27.89 -10.83 2.23
CA CYS A 230 29.13 -10.91 3.02
C CYS A 230 28.97 -10.31 4.43
N LEU A 231 27.82 -10.57 5.08
CA LEU A 231 27.46 -10.09 6.41
C LEU A 231 27.14 -11.25 7.35
N THR A 232 27.14 -10.98 8.65
CA THR A 232 26.62 -11.95 9.62
C THR A 232 25.09 -11.87 9.66
N PRO A 233 24.37 -13.01 9.87
CA PRO A 233 22.91 -13.02 9.99
C PRO A 233 22.39 -12.06 11.07
N LYS A 234 23.12 -11.97 12.20
CA LYS A 234 22.79 -11.07 13.31
C LYS A 234 22.86 -9.59 12.90
N TYR A 235 23.90 -9.21 12.14
CA TYR A 235 24.05 -7.84 11.67
C TYR A 235 22.97 -7.49 10.64
N LEU A 236 22.72 -8.39 9.66
CA LEU A 236 21.67 -8.20 8.66
C LEU A 236 20.30 -8.09 9.31
N SER A 237 19.95 -8.97 10.27
CA SER A 237 18.68 -8.89 11.01
C SER A 237 18.51 -7.57 11.77
N LYS A 238 19.57 -7.09 12.42
CA LYS A 238 19.55 -5.78 13.09
C LYS A 238 19.31 -4.64 12.09
N LEU A 239 19.98 -4.69 10.96
CA LEU A 239 19.87 -3.68 9.91
C LEU A 239 18.47 -3.66 9.30
N ILE A 240 17.91 -4.84 8.97
CA ILE A 240 16.54 -4.98 8.47
C ILE A 240 15.54 -4.42 9.48
N LYS A 241 15.69 -4.77 10.77
CA LYS A 241 14.83 -4.27 11.84
C LYS A 241 14.89 -2.74 11.95
N THR A 242 16.06 -2.15 11.82
CA THR A 242 16.24 -0.69 11.88
C THR A 242 15.60 -0.01 10.65
N ALA A 243 15.74 -0.60 9.46
CA ALA A 243 15.25 -0.01 8.22
C ALA A 243 13.75 -0.25 7.98
N SER A 244 13.21 -1.43 8.38
CA SER A 244 11.82 -1.83 8.10
C SER A 244 10.90 -1.82 9.32
N GLY A 245 11.44 -1.61 10.51
CA GLY A 245 10.71 -1.78 11.78
C GLY A 245 10.38 -3.23 12.13
N LYS A 246 10.71 -4.21 11.26
CA LYS A 246 10.40 -5.64 11.44
C LYS A 246 11.68 -6.48 11.49
N SER A 247 11.68 -7.53 12.30
CA SER A 247 12.75 -8.53 12.27
C SER A 247 12.62 -9.41 11.02
N ALA A 248 13.75 -9.78 10.41
CA ALA A 248 13.77 -10.85 9.41
C ALA A 248 13.30 -12.16 10.07
N PRO A 249 12.57 -13.01 9.35
CA PRO A 249 12.14 -14.32 9.83
C PRO A 249 13.31 -15.26 10.09
#